data_fa108afdf63d87071cafded60184b7e2
#
_entry.id   fa108afdf63d87071cafded60184b7e2
#
_cell.length_a   1.000
_cell.length_b   1.000
_cell.length_c   1.000
_cell.angle_alpha   90.00
_cell.angle_beta   90.00
_cell.angle_gamma   90.00
#
_symmetry.space_group_name_H-M   'P 1'
#
loop_
_entity.id
_entity.type
_entity.pdbx_description
1 polymer ?
#
loop_
_entity_poly.entity_id
_entity_poly.type
_entity_poly.pdbx_seq_one_letter_code
_entity_poly.pdbx_strand_id
1 'polypeptide(L)'
;MKKRSFVYWGMFFILLSTLITPFLKLEKGYAQTEPTSTSETNQISATPNVIPRKQVGNIVTAIQLTDKEGNPLGTINQYTDIYLRIEFNLPDNTVNSGDTSVITLPEELRLEKNMTFNVVDDTGAVVAIAQTDVANKTVTLTYTDYVENHANISGSLYFTSLIDFENVENESKIPIYVTVEGEKIFAGDLDYQGEGDDVNEKFSKYSWFIEDDPTEIYNVLRINPTGQTYTDLEVEDVLKTASLSYIKDTMKIERGQWTLDGNAIWQFTSEEDITGQLSVQYGPGDRNFSVHFGNIGTNEYRITYKTKIDHLPEKGETFTNYAKLTENQTVVEEVEVSRVSQTGGGEANGEQYVVEIHKEDEAGQRLAGAEFELIRNSTNQTVAKITTDQNGTAIVKGLLKDNYTLVETKAPIGYQLSQNKISITPEDFGKNLVALKTVVNHKISYQPVSASFLAGKVLLGKPLKDAEFQFELLDEKGTVLETVSNDTLGKIQFSPLTFETPGNYQYTIREVNTQQAGVSYDTHNLQVQVTVEALLGNLVATTQYDGGQVFTNHYTPEKPIESTTPPTSGTTDTTTNSTTETTSITIEKQAIRNKELPKTGETKENAFLFLGSLLLIQGLFIYFKTKK
;
A
#
# COMPACT_ATOMS: atom_id res chain seq x y z
N MET A 1 -14.88 56.90 -35.20
CA MET A 1 -16.29 56.80 -35.66
C MET A 1 -16.32 56.16 -37.05
N LYS A 2 -16.57 54.89 -37.12
CA LYS A 2 -17.40 54.20 -38.13
C LYS A 2 -17.29 52.71 -37.89
N LYS A 3 -18.32 52.14 -37.28
CA LYS A 3 -18.56 50.70 -37.24
C LYS A 3 -18.78 50.20 -38.67
N ARG A 4 -18.10 49.14 -39.06
CA ARG A 4 -18.49 48.28 -40.17
C ARG A 4 -18.82 46.89 -39.65
N SER A 5 -20.12 46.61 -39.65
CA SER A 5 -20.67 45.27 -39.52
C SER A 5 -20.30 44.45 -40.75
N PHE A 6 -19.71 43.29 -40.57
CA PHE A 6 -19.71 42.22 -41.56
C PHE A 6 -20.67 41.12 -41.13
N VAL A 7 -21.64 40.89 -41.98
CA VAL A 7 -22.66 39.86 -41.90
C VAL A 7 -22.02 38.60 -42.50
N TYR A 8 -21.87 37.54 -41.71
CA TYR A 8 -21.53 36.26 -42.24
C TYR A 8 -22.80 35.43 -42.48
N TRP A 9 -22.90 34.92 -43.67
CA TRP A 9 -23.93 34.05 -44.21
C TRP A 9 -23.82 32.69 -43.52
N GLY A 10 -24.87 32.30 -42.78
CA GLY A 10 -25.07 30.94 -42.27
C GLY A 10 -25.50 30.02 -43.38
N MET A 11 -24.77 28.97 -43.62
CA MET A 11 -25.21 27.84 -44.43
C MET A 11 -25.77 26.75 -43.55
N PHE A 12 -27.05 26.55 -43.69
CA PHE A 12 -27.88 25.50 -43.10
C PHE A 12 -27.39 24.12 -43.54
N PHE A 13 -27.03 23.27 -42.58
CA PHE A 13 -27.05 21.84 -42.79
C PHE A 13 -28.01 21.18 -41.80
N ILE A 14 -29.16 20.74 -42.35
CA ILE A 14 -30.10 19.88 -41.67
C ILE A 14 -29.52 18.46 -41.72
N LEU A 15 -29.22 17.90 -40.59
CA LEU A 15 -28.83 16.50 -40.45
C LEU A 15 -30.00 15.71 -39.93
N LEU A 16 -30.43 14.83 -40.77
CA LEU A 16 -31.48 13.83 -40.61
C LEU A 16 -31.05 12.81 -39.51
N SER A 17 -31.81 12.75 -38.43
CA SER A 17 -31.66 11.71 -37.41
C SER A 17 -32.22 10.41 -37.92
N THR A 18 -31.38 9.42 -38.14
CA THR A 18 -31.83 8.02 -38.31
C THR A 18 -31.51 7.23 -37.03
N LEU A 19 -32.60 6.77 -36.41
CA LEU A 19 -32.60 5.75 -35.37
C LEU A 19 -31.85 4.50 -35.85
N ILE A 20 -30.87 4.07 -35.09
CA ILE A 20 -30.37 2.70 -35.16
C ILE A 20 -30.62 2.05 -33.78
N THR A 21 -31.62 1.18 -33.76
CA THR A 21 -31.85 0.23 -32.67
C THR A 21 -30.90 -0.96 -32.83
N PRO A 22 -30.21 -1.42 -31.77
CA PRO A 22 -29.47 -2.67 -31.86
C PRO A 22 -30.44 -3.86 -31.69
N PHE A 23 -30.37 -4.79 -32.61
CA PHE A 23 -31.02 -6.10 -32.57
C PHE A 23 -30.47 -6.93 -31.39
N LEU A 24 -31.35 -7.28 -30.47
CA LEU A 24 -31.11 -8.38 -29.53
C LEU A 24 -31.30 -9.72 -30.26
N LYS A 25 -30.24 -10.50 -30.37
CA LYS A 25 -30.28 -11.90 -30.73
C LYS A 25 -30.65 -12.74 -29.51
N LEU A 26 -31.83 -13.29 -29.46
CA LEU A 26 -32.21 -14.35 -28.52
C LEU A 26 -31.63 -15.67 -29.03
N GLU A 27 -30.74 -16.28 -28.25
CA GLU A 27 -30.46 -17.71 -28.35
C GLU A 27 -31.14 -18.43 -27.19
N LYS A 28 -31.92 -19.47 -27.53
CA LYS A 28 -32.61 -20.35 -26.60
C LYS A 28 -31.60 -21.28 -25.92
N GLY A 29 -31.49 -21.19 -24.61
CA GLY A 29 -30.80 -22.19 -23.78
C GLY A 29 -31.80 -22.98 -22.96
N TYR A 30 -31.61 -24.28 -22.93
CA TYR A 30 -32.43 -25.27 -22.26
C TYR A 30 -32.39 -25.15 -20.74
N ALA A 31 -33.55 -25.33 -20.10
CA ALA A 31 -33.71 -25.43 -18.67
C ALA A 31 -33.18 -26.79 -18.13
N GLN A 32 -32.42 -26.75 -17.03
CA GLN A 32 -32.35 -27.86 -16.08
C GLN A 32 -32.68 -27.34 -14.68
N THR A 33 -33.61 -28.06 -14.07
CA THR A 33 -34.17 -27.84 -12.75
C THR A 33 -33.26 -28.41 -11.64
N GLU A 34 -32.98 -27.56 -10.65
CA GLU A 34 -33.00 -27.70 -9.17
C GLU A 34 -32.12 -28.72 -8.41
N PRO A 35 -31.77 -28.48 -7.14
CA PRO A 35 -32.65 -27.97 -6.08
C PRO A 35 -32.13 -26.85 -5.16
N THR A 36 -33.08 -26.07 -4.69
CA THR A 36 -33.05 -25.08 -3.61
C THR A 36 -32.38 -25.57 -2.32
N SER A 37 -31.39 -24.81 -1.84
CA SER A 37 -31.10 -24.70 -0.42
C SER A 37 -31.00 -23.21 -0.05
N THR A 38 -32.00 -22.77 0.68
CA THR A 38 -32.05 -21.45 1.32
C THR A 38 -30.99 -21.37 2.41
N SER A 39 -29.98 -20.56 2.20
CA SER A 39 -29.23 -19.95 3.29
C SER A 39 -29.25 -18.43 3.08
N GLU A 40 -30.06 -17.76 3.88
CA GLU A 40 -30.04 -16.30 4.00
C GLU A 40 -28.71 -15.88 4.55
N THR A 41 -27.80 -15.44 3.70
CA THR A 41 -26.65 -14.62 4.07
C THR A 41 -27.07 -13.17 3.94
N ASN A 42 -27.33 -12.51 5.05
CA ASN A 42 -27.40 -11.06 5.14
C ASN A 42 -26.05 -10.48 4.67
N GLN A 43 -25.91 -10.22 3.39
CA GLN A 43 -24.89 -9.32 2.88
C GLN A 43 -25.33 -7.90 3.21
N ILE A 44 -24.70 -7.34 4.25
CA ILE A 44 -24.65 -5.88 4.42
C ILE A 44 -23.79 -5.38 3.26
N SER A 45 -24.43 -4.92 2.19
CA SER A 45 -23.82 -4.15 1.12
C SER A 45 -23.40 -2.80 1.73
N ALA A 46 -22.18 -2.73 2.25
CA ALA A 46 -21.52 -1.47 2.46
C ALA A 46 -21.22 -0.90 1.06
N THR A 47 -22.07 0.00 0.57
CA THR A 47 -21.70 0.89 -0.54
C THR A 47 -20.40 1.58 -0.12
N PRO A 48 -19.33 1.50 -0.95
CA PRO A 48 -18.13 2.28 -0.65
C PRO A 48 -18.56 3.74 -0.58
N ASN A 49 -18.22 4.41 0.52
CA ASN A 49 -18.38 5.85 0.68
C ASN A 49 -17.49 6.47 -0.41
N VAL A 50 -18.08 6.81 -1.56
CA VAL A 50 -17.39 7.55 -2.61
C VAL A 50 -17.21 8.96 -2.05
N ILE A 51 -16.01 9.26 -1.57
CA ILE A 51 -15.64 10.62 -1.16
C ILE A 51 -15.79 11.50 -2.40
N PRO A 52 -16.62 12.57 -2.36
CA PRO A 52 -16.75 13.47 -3.50
C PRO A 52 -15.39 14.07 -3.83
N ARG A 53 -14.95 13.92 -5.06
CA ARG A 53 -13.74 14.59 -5.56
C ARG A 53 -13.93 16.10 -5.48
N LYS A 54 -12.93 16.79 -4.94
CA LYS A 54 -12.95 18.25 -4.83
C LYS A 54 -11.80 18.85 -5.62
N GLN A 55 -11.95 20.11 -5.99
CA GLN A 55 -10.85 20.93 -6.44
C GLN A 55 -10.10 21.50 -5.23
N VAL A 56 -8.77 21.48 -5.31
CA VAL A 56 -7.85 21.96 -4.27
C VAL A 56 -7.21 23.25 -4.78
N GLY A 57 -7.60 24.37 -4.18
CA GLY A 57 -7.06 25.70 -4.50
C GLY A 57 -5.90 26.10 -3.59
N ASN A 58 -5.36 27.31 -3.83
CA ASN A 58 -4.29 27.93 -3.03
C ASN A 58 -3.04 27.04 -2.85
N ILE A 59 -2.74 26.22 -3.87
CA ILE A 59 -1.58 25.33 -3.83
C ILE A 59 -0.31 25.99 -4.34
N VAL A 60 -0.43 26.94 -5.28
CA VAL A 60 0.70 27.55 -5.99
C VAL A 60 1.37 28.60 -5.10
N THR A 61 2.68 28.46 -4.92
CA THR A 61 3.52 29.36 -4.12
C THR A 61 4.37 30.30 -4.98
N ALA A 62 4.77 29.85 -6.18
CA ALA A 62 5.48 30.68 -7.15
C ALA A 62 5.23 30.18 -8.59
N ILE A 63 5.30 31.08 -9.56
CA ILE A 63 5.30 30.76 -10.99
C ILE A 63 6.43 31.55 -11.65
N GLN A 64 7.14 30.91 -12.58
CA GLN A 64 8.21 31.52 -13.35
C GLN A 64 8.09 31.13 -14.82
N LEU A 65 8.37 32.09 -15.71
CA LEU A 65 8.51 31.90 -17.16
C LEU A 65 10.00 31.83 -17.49
N THR A 66 10.46 30.70 -18.01
CA THR A 66 11.89 30.45 -18.22
C THR A 66 12.14 29.78 -19.56
N ASP A 67 13.42 29.72 -19.95
CA ASP A 67 13.91 28.83 -20.99
C ASP A 67 14.00 27.38 -20.46
N LYS A 68 14.50 26.47 -21.29
CA LYS A 68 14.70 25.03 -20.94
C LYS A 68 15.64 24.88 -19.75
N GLU A 69 16.68 25.67 -19.66
CA GLU A 69 17.70 25.60 -18.59
C GLU A 69 17.24 26.27 -17.29
N GLY A 70 16.08 26.94 -17.28
CA GLY A 70 15.54 27.65 -16.12
C GLY A 70 15.98 29.10 -15.99
N ASN A 71 16.60 29.66 -17.03
CA ASN A 71 16.95 31.08 -17.05
C ASN A 71 15.74 31.95 -17.42
N PRO A 72 15.68 33.22 -16.99
CA PRO A 72 14.66 34.12 -17.44
C PRO A 72 14.67 34.26 -18.97
N LEU A 73 13.48 34.30 -19.57
CA LEU A 73 13.34 34.54 -20.99
C LEU A 73 13.80 35.96 -21.35
N GLY A 74 14.54 36.05 -22.46
CA GLY A 74 14.81 37.34 -23.12
C GLY A 74 13.64 37.76 -24.02
N THR A 75 13.93 38.45 -25.11
CA THR A 75 12.97 38.74 -26.15
C THR A 75 12.56 37.46 -26.85
N ILE A 76 11.27 37.21 -26.99
CA ILE A 76 10.69 35.98 -27.55
C ILE A 76 9.97 36.26 -28.87
N ASN A 77 9.86 35.25 -29.71
CA ASN A 77 9.02 35.25 -30.91
C ASN A 77 7.93 34.17 -30.81
N GLN A 78 7.09 34.04 -31.81
CA GLN A 78 5.97 33.09 -31.86
C GLN A 78 6.37 31.60 -31.79
N TYR A 79 7.64 31.28 -31.98
CA TYR A 79 8.18 29.91 -31.96
C TYR A 79 9.01 29.59 -30.71
N THR A 80 9.13 30.54 -29.79
CA THR A 80 9.93 30.40 -28.58
C THR A 80 9.20 29.50 -27.57
N ASP A 81 9.83 28.39 -27.17
CA ASP A 81 9.32 27.53 -26.09
C ASP A 81 9.38 28.27 -24.75
N ILE A 82 8.24 28.41 -24.11
CA ILE A 82 8.07 29.04 -22.80
C ILE A 82 7.86 27.96 -21.78
N TYR A 83 8.80 27.79 -20.85
CA TYR A 83 8.65 26.86 -19.74
C TYR A 83 7.96 27.57 -18.57
N LEU A 84 6.73 27.13 -18.26
CA LEU A 84 6.08 27.52 -17.01
C LEU A 84 6.59 26.60 -15.91
N ARG A 85 7.27 27.15 -14.92
CA ARG A 85 7.72 26.45 -13.71
C ARG A 85 6.86 26.91 -12.55
N ILE A 86 6.23 25.97 -11.88
CA ILE A 86 5.24 26.24 -10.84
C ILE A 86 5.68 25.52 -9.58
N GLU A 87 5.91 26.27 -8.50
CA GLU A 87 6.12 25.73 -7.17
C GLU A 87 4.78 25.61 -6.45
N PHE A 88 4.59 24.53 -5.71
CA PHE A 88 3.33 24.29 -5.01
C PHE A 88 3.53 23.62 -3.66
N ASN A 89 2.57 23.87 -2.76
CA ASN A 89 2.44 23.17 -1.48
C ASN A 89 1.01 22.67 -1.36
N LEU A 90 0.83 21.44 -0.88
CA LEU A 90 -0.51 20.92 -0.59
C LEU A 90 -0.88 21.17 0.88
N PRO A 91 -2.13 21.57 1.14
CA PRO A 91 -2.60 21.72 2.52
C PRO A 91 -2.73 20.35 3.20
N ASP A 92 -2.11 20.22 4.38
CA ASP A 92 -2.11 18.99 5.16
C ASP A 92 -3.52 18.49 5.46
N ASN A 93 -3.70 17.18 5.41
CA ASN A 93 -4.90 16.47 5.88
C ASN A 93 -6.21 16.83 5.17
N THR A 94 -6.16 17.53 4.05
CA THR A 94 -7.36 18.00 3.37
C THR A 94 -7.48 17.52 1.93
N VAL A 95 -6.41 16.97 1.37
CA VAL A 95 -6.35 16.43 0.00
C VAL A 95 -6.47 14.92 0.05
N ASN A 96 -7.31 14.36 -0.80
CA ASN A 96 -7.52 12.91 -0.91
C ASN A 96 -7.14 12.42 -2.31
N SER A 97 -6.94 11.13 -2.44
CA SER A 97 -6.75 10.48 -3.73
C SER A 97 -7.89 10.79 -4.68
N GLY A 98 -7.55 11.24 -5.89
CA GLY A 98 -8.49 11.65 -6.93
C GLY A 98 -9.00 13.09 -6.83
N ASP A 99 -8.66 13.86 -5.79
CA ASP A 99 -8.86 15.31 -5.77
C ASP A 99 -7.99 15.96 -6.85
N THR A 100 -8.37 17.14 -7.31
CA THR A 100 -7.71 17.80 -8.45
C THR A 100 -7.35 19.24 -8.15
N SER A 101 -6.32 19.76 -8.85
CA SER A 101 -6.06 21.18 -8.99
C SER A 101 -5.98 21.54 -10.44
N VAL A 102 -6.61 22.65 -10.84
CA VAL A 102 -6.66 23.10 -12.23
C VAL A 102 -5.91 24.41 -12.38
N ILE A 103 -4.92 24.39 -13.25
CA ILE A 103 -4.11 25.55 -13.66
C ILE A 103 -4.62 25.97 -15.03
N THR A 104 -5.15 27.18 -15.16
CA THR A 104 -5.66 27.72 -16.43
C THR A 104 -4.69 28.75 -16.96
N LEU A 105 -4.21 28.55 -18.19
CA LEU A 105 -3.38 29.49 -18.89
C LEU A 105 -4.23 30.67 -19.37
N PRO A 106 -3.63 31.87 -19.48
CA PRO A 106 -4.31 33.02 -20.06
C PRO A 106 -4.41 32.90 -21.59
N GLU A 107 -5.17 33.82 -22.21
CA GLU A 107 -5.40 33.80 -23.66
C GLU A 107 -4.10 34.05 -24.46
N GLU A 108 -3.15 34.71 -23.88
CA GLU A 108 -1.84 35.04 -24.48
C GLU A 108 -0.92 33.81 -24.62
N LEU A 109 -1.22 32.72 -23.95
CA LEU A 109 -0.46 31.47 -24.05
C LEU A 109 -1.29 30.34 -24.67
N ARG A 110 -0.61 29.42 -25.38
CA ARG A 110 -1.23 28.23 -25.95
C ARG A 110 -0.42 26.98 -25.65
N LEU A 111 -1.13 25.87 -25.52
CA LEU A 111 -0.56 24.52 -25.49
C LEU A 111 -0.57 23.94 -26.89
N GLU A 112 0.45 23.18 -27.27
CA GLU A 112 0.51 22.58 -28.62
C GLU A 112 -0.24 21.28 -28.72
N LYS A 113 -0.22 20.45 -27.68
CA LYS A 113 -0.86 19.13 -27.66
C LYS A 113 -1.34 18.75 -26.28
N ASN A 114 -2.30 17.79 -26.24
CA ASN A 114 -2.67 17.13 -25.01
C ASN A 114 -1.57 16.13 -24.61
N MET A 115 -1.11 16.22 -23.39
CA MET A 115 -0.10 15.33 -22.83
C MET A 115 -0.41 14.96 -21.38
N THR A 116 0.17 13.86 -20.94
CA THR A 116 0.11 13.41 -19.55
C THR A 116 1.53 13.24 -19.02
N PHE A 117 1.79 13.73 -17.81
CA PHE A 117 3.07 13.55 -17.13
C PHE A 117 2.86 13.36 -15.62
N ASN A 118 3.83 12.72 -14.98
CA ASN A 118 3.78 12.49 -13.54
C ASN A 118 4.57 13.56 -12.79
N VAL A 119 4.09 13.90 -11.60
CA VAL A 119 4.83 14.55 -10.53
C VAL A 119 5.23 13.43 -9.57
N VAL A 120 6.54 13.22 -9.38
CA VAL A 120 7.08 12.09 -8.62
C VAL A 120 7.92 12.56 -7.44
N ASP A 121 8.05 11.71 -6.41
CA ASP A 121 9.00 11.95 -5.34
C ASP A 121 10.42 11.47 -5.71
N ASP A 122 11.37 11.66 -4.81
CA ASP A 122 12.78 11.24 -4.97
C ASP A 122 12.97 9.71 -5.07
N THR A 123 11.94 8.92 -4.72
CA THR A 123 11.91 7.46 -4.88
C THR A 123 11.27 7.02 -6.19
N GLY A 124 10.65 7.94 -6.94
CA GLY A 124 9.88 7.68 -8.15
C GLY A 124 8.40 7.36 -7.91
N ALA A 125 7.90 7.49 -6.67
CA ALA A 125 6.47 7.33 -6.39
C ALA A 125 5.68 8.51 -6.97
N VAL A 126 4.53 8.22 -7.58
CA VAL A 126 3.71 9.24 -8.23
C VAL A 126 2.87 9.97 -7.20
N VAL A 127 3.11 11.28 -7.05
CA VAL A 127 2.37 12.17 -6.16
C VAL A 127 1.09 12.68 -6.84
N ALA A 128 1.21 13.09 -8.11
CA ALA A 128 0.10 13.54 -8.93
C ALA A 128 0.32 13.19 -10.41
N ILE A 129 -0.78 13.06 -11.14
CA ILE A 129 -0.80 12.92 -12.59
C ILE A 129 -1.30 14.23 -13.17
N ALA A 130 -0.48 14.89 -13.98
CA ALA A 130 -0.82 16.11 -14.69
C ALA A 130 -1.31 15.80 -16.10
N GLN A 131 -2.41 16.42 -16.51
CA GLN A 131 -2.97 16.31 -17.86
C GLN A 131 -3.21 17.69 -18.44
N THR A 132 -2.72 17.95 -19.64
CA THR A 132 -2.99 19.17 -20.39
C THR A 132 -4.23 19.03 -21.26
N ASP A 133 -4.99 20.11 -21.38
CA ASP A 133 -6.13 20.24 -22.29
C ASP A 133 -5.92 21.50 -23.14
N VAL A 134 -5.61 21.30 -24.42
CA VAL A 134 -5.35 22.36 -25.40
C VAL A 134 -6.57 23.23 -25.60
N ALA A 135 -7.76 22.62 -25.75
CA ALA A 135 -8.98 23.33 -26.05
C ALA A 135 -9.43 24.28 -24.93
N ASN A 136 -9.20 23.87 -23.68
CA ASN A 136 -9.55 24.65 -22.50
C ASN A 136 -8.35 25.43 -21.91
N LYS A 137 -7.17 25.29 -22.50
CA LYS A 137 -5.91 25.89 -22.03
C LYS A 137 -5.63 25.59 -20.55
N THR A 138 -5.87 24.32 -20.13
CA THR A 138 -5.72 23.93 -18.72
C THR A 138 -4.69 22.81 -18.53
N VAL A 139 -4.11 22.78 -17.32
CA VAL A 139 -3.34 21.66 -16.79
C VAL A 139 -4.01 21.19 -15.51
N THR A 140 -4.52 19.98 -15.52
CA THR A 140 -5.19 19.38 -14.36
C THR A 140 -4.25 18.42 -13.66
N LEU A 141 -3.97 18.67 -12.39
CA LEU A 141 -3.28 17.76 -11.48
C LEU A 141 -4.33 16.86 -10.82
N THR A 142 -4.18 15.55 -10.90
CA THR A 142 -4.98 14.58 -10.16
C THR A 142 -4.06 13.90 -9.14
N TYR A 143 -4.37 14.04 -7.85
CA TYR A 143 -3.56 13.49 -6.77
C TYR A 143 -3.78 11.99 -6.60
N THR A 144 -2.70 11.27 -6.27
CA THR A 144 -2.73 9.83 -6.00
C THR A 144 -2.97 9.54 -4.52
N ASP A 145 -2.93 8.28 -4.11
CA ASP A 145 -2.98 7.86 -2.70
C ASP A 145 -1.73 8.29 -1.90
N TYR A 146 -0.71 8.81 -2.55
CA TYR A 146 0.47 9.40 -1.90
C TYR A 146 0.07 10.48 -0.88
N VAL A 147 -0.91 11.33 -1.22
CA VAL A 147 -1.36 12.44 -0.37
C VAL A 147 -2.10 11.98 0.90
N GLU A 148 -2.54 10.72 0.95
CA GLU A 148 -3.21 10.14 2.11
C GLU A 148 -2.22 9.58 3.15
N ASN A 149 -0.95 9.44 2.77
CA ASN A 149 0.12 8.83 3.57
C ASN A 149 1.30 9.78 3.83
N HIS A 150 1.26 11.00 3.27
CA HIS A 150 2.33 12.00 3.41
C HIS A 150 1.73 13.34 3.80
N ALA A 151 2.45 14.09 4.65
CA ALA A 151 2.11 15.46 5.02
C ALA A 151 3.23 16.41 4.55
N ASN A 152 3.05 17.71 4.68
CA ASN A 152 3.99 18.74 4.24
C ASN A 152 4.44 18.55 2.78
N ILE A 153 3.52 18.12 1.91
CA ILE A 153 3.84 17.87 0.50
C ILE A 153 4.11 19.17 -0.20
N SER A 154 5.31 19.32 -0.73
CA SER A 154 5.74 20.46 -1.52
C SER A 154 6.55 20.02 -2.71
N GLY A 155 6.50 20.80 -3.78
CA GLY A 155 7.21 20.44 -5.00
C GLY A 155 7.14 21.49 -6.07
N SER A 156 7.59 21.10 -7.24
CA SER A 156 7.51 21.90 -8.44
C SER A 156 7.04 21.05 -9.63
N LEU A 157 6.40 21.70 -10.56
CA LEU A 157 6.10 21.12 -11.86
C LEU A 157 6.45 22.13 -12.96
N TYR A 158 6.69 21.63 -14.14
CA TYR A 158 6.90 22.44 -15.31
C TYR A 158 6.21 21.84 -16.53
N PHE A 159 5.85 22.67 -17.47
CA PHE A 159 5.40 22.29 -18.80
C PHE A 159 5.69 23.40 -19.80
N THR A 160 5.74 23.03 -21.09
CA THR A 160 5.99 23.99 -22.16
C THR A 160 4.70 24.57 -22.71
N SER A 161 4.75 25.82 -23.10
CA SER A 161 3.74 26.56 -23.84
C SER A 161 4.39 27.43 -24.91
N LEU A 162 3.60 28.00 -25.78
CA LEU A 162 3.99 29.04 -26.75
C LEU A 162 3.16 30.27 -26.52
N ILE A 163 3.64 31.42 -27.07
CA ILE A 163 2.80 32.59 -27.21
C ILE A 163 1.64 32.31 -28.16
N ASP A 164 0.43 32.70 -27.79
CA ASP A 164 -0.72 32.65 -28.68
C ASP A 164 -0.80 33.99 -29.46
N PHE A 165 -0.05 34.05 -30.55
CA PHE A 165 0.18 35.25 -31.33
C PHE A 165 -1.11 35.84 -31.92
N GLU A 166 -2.19 35.08 -32.02
CA GLU A 166 -3.50 35.58 -32.46
C GLU A 166 -4.17 36.46 -31.38
N ASN A 167 -3.74 36.36 -30.13
CA ASN A 167 -4.33 37.04 -28.98
C ASN A 167 -3.43 38.08 -28.33
N VAL A 168 -2.29 38.43 -28.98
CA VAL A 168 -1.35 39.42 -28.47
C VAL A 168 -1.01 40.49 -29.54
N GLU A 169 -0.61 41.67 -29.08
CA GLU A 169 -0.13 42.73 -29.97
C GLU A 169 1.37 42.53 -30.24
N ASN A 170 1.79 42.80 -31.50
CA ASN A 170 3.19 42.74 -31.90
C ASN A 170 4.02 43.80 -31.15
N GLU A 171 5.31 43.49 -30.94
CA GLU A 171 6.28 44.36 -30.27
C GLU A 171 5.78 44.88 -28.91
N SER A 172 5.23 43.97 -28.10
CA SER A 172 4.60 44.31 -26.84
C SER A 172 5.24 43.61 -25.64
N LYS A 173 5.15 44.27 -24.50
CA LYS A 173 5.45 43.66 -23.20
C LYS A 173 4.16 43.10 -22.62
N ILE A 174 4.10 41.78 -22.42
CA ILE A 174 2.88 41.05 -22.09
C ILE A 174 2.98 40.53 -20.68
N PRO A 175 2.17 41.04 -19.72
CA PRO A 175 2.10 40.48 -18.37
C PRO A 175 1.28 39.18 -18.38
N ILE A 176 1.88 38.11 -17.94
CA ILE A 176 1.26 36.77 -17.90
C ILE A 176 0.69 36.51 -16.51
N TYR A 177 -0.59 36.15 -16.46
CA TYR A 177 -1.31 35.76 -15.27
C TYR A 177 -1.92 34.37 -15.45
N VAL A 178 -1.49 33.43 -14.65
CA VAL A 178 -2.06 32.07 -14.61
C VAL A 178 -3.19 32.04 -13.58
N THR A 179 -4.27 31.36 -13.88
CA THR A 179 -5.42 31.25 -12.97
C THR A 179 -5.46 29.87 -12.32
N VAL A 180 -5.54 29.84 -10.98
CA VAL A 180 -5.71 28.60 -10.19
C VAL A 180 -6.91 28.80 -9.28
N GLU A 181 -7.94 27.98 -9.41
CA GLU A 181 -9.18 28.08 -8.63
C GLU A 181 -9.81 29.48 -8.65
N GLY A 182 -9.73 30.18 -9.79
CA GLY A 182 -10.26 31.52 -9.96
C GLY A 182 -9.36 32.65 -9.47
N GLU A 183 -8.24 32.35 -8.79
CA GLU A 183 -7.23 33.35 -8.41
C GLU A 183 -6.20 33.55 -9.53
N LYS A 184 -5.95 34.81 -9.91
CA LYS A 184 -4.94 35.20 -10.90
C LYS A 184 -3.60 35.39 -10.20
N ILE A 185 -2.61 34.64 -10.62
CA ILE A 185 -1.24 34.66 -10.08
C ILE A 185 -0.32 35.20 -11.18
N PHE A 186 0.43 36.26 -10.89
CA PHE A 186 1.40 36.84 -11.82
C PHE A 186 2.58 35.89 -12.01
N ALA A 187 2.84 35.52 -13.28
CA ALA A 187 3.92 34.59 -13.65
C ALA A 187 5.16 35.31 -14.16
N GLY A 188 5.02 36.54 -14.66
CA GLY A 188 6.10 37.35 -15.24
C GLY A 188 5.63 38.12 -16.43
N ASP A 189 6.54 38.96 -16.97
CA ASP A 189 6.35 39.66 -18.24
C ASP A 189 7.07 38.90 -19.35
N LEU A 190 6.46 38.80 -20.53
CA LEU A 190 7.10 38.38 -21.78
C LEU A 190 7.41 39.61 -22.65
N ASP A 191 8.62 39.69 -23.16
CA ASP A 191 9.04 40.70 -24.14
C ASP A 191 8.88 40.10 -25.54
N TYR A 192 7.69 40.30 -26.14
CA TYR A 192 7.31 39.68 -27.40
C TYR A 192 7.69 40.56 -28.57
N GLN A 193 8.57 40.07 -29.42
CA GLN A 193 9.08 40.77 -30.59
C GLN A 193 8.01 40.99 -31.67
N GLY A 194 6.92 40.23 -31.59
CA GLY A 194 5.85 40.28 -32.58
C GLY A 194 5.91 39.12 -33.56
N GLU A 195 4.83 39.00 -34.33
CA GLU A 195 4.80 38.22 -35.55
C GLU A 195 5.56 38.99 -36.63
N GLY A 196 6.14 38.26 -37.49
CA GLY A 196 6.71 38.86 -38.69
C GLY A 196 7.96 38.11 -39.06
N ASP A 197 7.94 37.72 -40.28
CA ASP A 197 9.11 37.24 -40.98
C ASP A 197 9.99 38.44 -41.36
N ASP A 198 11.29 38.22 -41.50
CA ASP A 198 12.16 39.27 -42.02
C ASP A 198 11.72 39.63 -43.46
N VAL A 199 11.34 40.87 -43.66
CA VAL A 199 10.94 41.41 -44.99
C VAL A 199 12.07 41.33 -46.03
N ASN A 200 13.32 41.21 -45.58
CA ASN A 200 14.52 41.09 -46.42
C ASN A 200 15.03 39.64 -46.52
N GLU A 201 14.28 38.68 -46.01
CA GLU A 201 14.66 37.27 -45.98
C GLU A 201 14.96 36.76 -47.40
N LYS A 202 16.03 35.99 -47.52
CA LYS A 202 16.41 35.34 -48.77
C LYS A 202 16.09 33.84 -48.73
N PHE A 203 16.19 33.27 -47.53
CA PHE A 203 16.01 31.86 -47.28
C PHE A 203 15.61 31.62 -45.84
N SER A 204 14.63 30.79 -45.58
CA SER A 204 14.36 30.33 -44.23
C SER A 204 13.86 28.91 -44.20
N LYS A 205 13.88 28.39 -42.99
CA LYS A 205 13.40 27.07 -42.67
C LYS A 205 12.55 27.14 -41.40
N TYR A 206 11.40 26.47 -41.44
CA TYR A 206 10.58 26.29 -40.25
C TYR A 206 9.96 24.90 -40.24
N SER A 207 9.62 24.41 -39.08
CA SER A 207 9.10 23.07 -38.91
C SER A 207 8.21 22.98 -37.68
N TRP A 208 7.35 21.96 -37.63
CA TRP A 208 6.50 21.66 -36.49
C TRP A 208 6.19 20.17 -36.42
N PHE A 209 5.87 19.67 -35.22
CA PHE A 209 5.37 18.30 -35.04
C PHE A 209 3.98 18.18 -35.68
N ILE A 210 3.68 17.02 -36.26
CA ILE A 210 2.35 16.73 -36.79
C ILE A 210 1.44 16.33 -35.61
N GLU A 211 0.28 16.97 -35.51
CA GLU A 211 -0.63 16.80 -34.39
C GLU A 211 -1.07 15.33 -34.21
N ASP A 212 -1.39 14.63 -35.31
CA ASP A 212 -1.87 13.26 -35.31
C ASP A 212 -0.75 12.20 -35.19
N ASP A 213 0.50 12.56 -35.46
CA ASP A 213 1.66 11.65 -35.36
C ASP A 213 2.87 12.38 -34.75
N PRO A 214 3.12 12.26 -33.45
CA PRO A 214 4.23 12.92 -32.77
C PRO A 214 5.61 12.43 -33.22
N THR A 215 5.69 11.36 -34.02
CA THR A 215 6.93 10.86 -34.61
C THR A 215 7.21 11.48 -35.98
N GLU A 216 6.37 12.38 -36.47
CA GLU A 216 6.59 13.09 -37.72
C GLU A 216 6.74 14.59 -37.51
N ILE A 217 7.69 15.18 -38.21
CA ILE A 217 7.92 16.62 -38.26
C ILE A 217 7.71 17.09 -39.69
N TYR A 218 6.84 18.09 -39.87
CA TYR A 218 6.64 18.75 -41.14
C TYR A 218 7.67 19.87 -41.27
N ASN A 219 8.34 19.98 -42.43
CA ASN A 219 9.39 20.95 -42.70
C ASN A 219 9.05 21.77 -43.94
N VAL A 220 9.35 23.04 -43.87
CA VAL A 220 9.17 24.00 -44.98
C VAL A 220 10.46 24.78 -45.19
N LEU A 221 10.90 24.90 -46.43
CA LEU A 221 11.95 25.81 -46.84
C LEU A 221 11.33 26.89 -47.72
N ARG A 222 11.53 28.13 -47.34
CA ARG A 222 11.18 29.32 -48.11
C ARG A 222 12.40 29.76 -48.87
N ILE A 223 12.29 29.91 -50.18
CA ILE A 223 13.43 30.18 -51.07
C ILE A 223 13.12 31.40 -51.89
N ASN A 224 13.99 32.43 -51.81
CA ASN A 224 13.92 33.67 -52.55
C ASN A 224 12.61 34.46 -52.39
N PRO A 225 12.03 34.62 -51.17
CA PRO A 225 10.72 35.30 -51.01
C PRO A 225 10.73 36.77 -51.46
N THR A 226 11.91 37.36 -51.61
CA THR A 226 12.09 38.76 -52.05
C THR A 226 12.31 38.92 -53.57
N GLY A 227 12.23 37.82 -54.33
CA GLY A 227 12.35 37.83 -55.77
C GLY A 227 13.69 38.34 -56.30
N GLN A 228 14.79 38.07 -55.61
CA GLN A 228 16.14 38.43 -56.06
C GLN A 228 16.59 37.53 -57.23
N THR A 229 17.48 38.03 -58.08
CA THR A 229 18.03 37.24 -59.18
C THR A 229 19.20 36.42 -58.69
N TYR A 230 19.10 35.09 -58.86
CA TYR A 230 20.16 34.14 -58.53
C TYR A 230 20.58 33.31 -59.74
N THR A 231 21.87 32.98 -59.76
CA THR A 231 22.47 32.10 -60.76
C THR A 231 23.10 30.91 -60.06
N ASP A 232 22.95 29.69 -60.66
CA ASP A 232 23.49 28.48 -60.11
C ASP A 232 23.08 28.23 -58.64
N LEU A 233 21.77 28.37 -58.37
CA LEU A 233 21.20 28.27 -57.03
C LEU A 233 21.05 26.80 -56.62
N GLU A 234 21.49 26.48 -55.42
CA GLU A 234 21.30 25.19 -54.80
C GLU A 234 20.86 25.29 -53.35
N VAL A 235 19.98 24.39 -52.93
CA VAL A 235 19.57 24.20 -51.54
C VAL A 235 20.12 22.88 -51.04
N GLU A 236 20.74 22.86 -49.87
CA GLU A 236 21.08 21.65 -49.14
C GLU A 236 20.37 21.63 -47.79
N ASP A 237 19.85 20.45 -47.41
CA ASP A 237 19.23 20.19 -46.11
C ASP A 237 19.94 19.02 -45.41
N VAL A 238 20.19 19.14 -44.11
CA VAL A 238 20.99 18.17 -43.34
C VAL A 238 20.33 17.82 -42.01
N LEU A 239 19.99 16.56 -41.82
CA LEU A 239 19.49 16.04 -40.54
C LEU A 239 20.63 15.94 -39.53
N LYS A 240 20.68 16.81 -38.54
CA LYS A 240 21.70 16.83 -37.48
C LYS A 240 21.42 15.77 -36.42
N THR A 241 20.15 15.56 -36.07
CA THR A 241 19.74 14.53 -35.09
C THR A 241 19.73 13.13 -35.75
N ALA A 242 20.39 12.16 -35.10
CA ALA A 242 20.60 10.83 -35.68
C ALA A 242 19.30 10.04 -35.88
N SER A 243 18.33 10.21 -35.00
CA SER A 243 17.02 9.54 -35.05
C SER A 243 16.06 10.04 -36.13
N LEU A 244 16.41 11.14 -36.83
CA LEU A 244 15.60 11.66 -37.93
C LEU A 244 15.90 10.94 -39.25
N SER A 245 14.89 10.73 -40.07
CA SER A 245 14.98 10.25 -41.46
C SER A 245 13.98 10.99 -42.34
N TYR A 246 14.30 11.16 -43.65
CA TYR A 246 13.34 11.76 -44.60
C TYR A 246 12.25 10.79 -45.00
N ILE A 247 10.97 11.26 -45.04
CA ILE A 247 9.87 10.56 -45.68
C ILE A 247 9.81 11.05 -47.15
N LYS A 248 10.58 10.38 -48.02
CA LYS A 248 10.93 10.88 -49.36
C LYS A 248 9.73 11.13 -50.29
N ASP A 249 8.66 10.36 -50.16
CA ASP A 249 7.42 10.47 -50.93
C ASP A 249 6.55 11.69 -50.54
N THR A 250 6.91 12.36 -49.44
CA THR A 250 6.26 13.60 -49.00
C THR A 250 6.93 14.86 -49.54
N MET A 251 8.07 14.72 -50.25
CA MET A 251 8.79 15.83 -50.82
C MET A 251 7.95 16.51 -51.91
N LYS A 252 7.77 17.82 -51.77
CA LYS A 252 7.11 18.67 -52.74
C LYS A 252 7.93 19.92 -52.99
N ILE A 253 8.16 20.27 -54.26
CA ILE A 253 8.88 21.46 -54.70
C ILE A 253 7.92 22.26 -55.57
N GLU A 254 7.63 23.49 -55.18
CA GLU A 254 6.67 24.34 -55.83
C GLU A 254 7.32 25.65 -56.23
N ARG A 255 7.02 26.12 -57.44
CA ARG A 255 7.23 27.48 -57.86
C ARG A 255 5.97 28.31 -57.63
N GLY A 256 6.12 29.56 -57.20
CA GLY A 256 4.99 30.42 -56.93
C GLY A 256 5.42 31.81 -56.52
N GLN A 257 4.61 32.45 -55.71
CA GLN A 257 4.86 33.79 -55.21
C GLN A 257 4.73 33.84 -53.69
N TRP A 258 5.69 34.50 -53.05
CA TRP A 258 5.63 34.86 -51.65
C TRP A 258 5.15 36.30 -51.50
N THR A 259 4.18 36.52 -50.64
CA THR A 259 3.65 37.87 -50.35
C THR A 259 3.55 38.02 -48.82
N LEU A 260 3.96 39.18 -48.31
CA LEU A 260 3.74 39.53 -46.93
C LEU A 260 2.27 39.90 -46.72
N ASP A 261 1.64 39.31 -45.74
CA ASP A 261 0.31 39.70 -45.31
C ASP A 261 0.33 40.96 -44.42
N GLY A 262 -0.84 41.32 -43.86
CA GLY A 262 -0.98 42.52 -43.02
C GLY A 262 -0.24 42.43 -41.68
N ASN A 263 0.23 41.24 -41.29
CA ASN A 263 1.00 40.96 -40.07
C ASN A 263 2.48 40.72 -40.37
N ALA A 264 2.93 41.00 -41.58
CA ALA A 264 4.30 40.76 -42.06
C ALA A 264 4.67 39.25 -42.06
N ILE A 265 3.73 38.36 -42.27
CA ILE A 265 3.97 36.91 -42.43
C ILE A 265 3.99 36.58 -43.92
N TRP A 266 5.04 35.87 -44.37
CA TRP A 266 5.14 35.40 -45.74
C TRP A 266 4.08 34.30 -46.03
N GLN A 267 3.19 34.62 -47.00
CA GLN A 267 2.18 33.70 -47.53
C GLN A 267 2.62 33.22 -48.91
N PHE A 268 2.49 31.91 -49.17
CA PHE A 268 2.87 31.31 -50.45
C PHE A 268 1.65 31.00 -51.31
N THR A 269 1.62 31.52 -52.51
CA THR A 269 0.66 31.14 -53.55
C THR A 269 1.37 30.21 -54.56
N SER A 270 1.02 28.93 -54.55
CA SER A 270 1.59 27.95 -55.48
C SER A 270 1.06 28.20 -56.89
N GLU A 271 1.96 28.29 -57.88
CA GLU A 271 1.66 28.41 -59.31
C GLU A 271 1.86 27.08 -60.03
N GLU A 272 2.90 26.33 -59.67
CA GLU A 272 3.29 25.09 -60.34
C GLU A 272 4.01 24.15 -59.39
N ASP A 273 3.60 22.86 -59.41
CA ASP A 273 4.35 21.79 -58.79
C ASP A 273 5.44 21.29 -59.74
N ILE A 274 6.68 21.53 -59.38
CA ILE A 274 7.87 21.20 -60.19
C ILE A 274 8.66 20.03 -59.58
N THR A 275 8.09 19.29 -58.62
CA THR A 275 8.79 18.19 -57.94
C THR A 275 9.36 17.17 -58.93
N GLY A 276 8.62 16.84 -59.98
CA GLY A 276 9.08 15.88 -61.02
C GLY A 276 10.04 16.50 -62.03
N GLN A 277 10.31 17.81 -62.03
CA GLN A 277 11.18 18.50 -62.95
C GLN A 277 12.61 18.69 -62.41
N LEU A 278 12.78 18.61 -61.10
CA LEU A 278 14.03 18.76 -60.39
C LEU A 278 14.50 17.43 -59.80
N SER A 279 15.81 17.22 -59.75
CA SER A 279 16.39 16.04 -59.12
C SER A 279 16.73 16.33 -57.66
N VAL A 280 16.12 15.62 -56.75
CA VAL A 280 16.50 15.62 -55.33
C VAL A 280 17.62 14.59 -55.15
N GLN A 281 18.82 15.05 -54.83
CA GLN A 281 19.99 14.20 -54.59
C GLN A 281 20.15 13.92 -53.11
N TYR A 282 20.03 12.67 -52.71
CA TYR A 282 20.26 12.26 -51.30
C TYR A 282 21.72 11.83 -51.11
N GLY A 283 22.35 12.36 -50.07
CA GLY A 283 23.73 12.04 -49.73
C GLY A 283 23.87 10.71 -48.97
N PRO A 284 25.08 10.39 -48.51
CA PRO A 284 25.37 9.12 -47.85
C PRO A 284 24.44 8.88 -46.63
N GLY A 285 23.81 7.70 -46.62
CA GLY A 285 22.89 7.29 -45.56
C GLY A 285 21.63 8.11 -45.45
N ASP A 286 21.29 8.85 -46.55
CA ASP A 286 20.10 9.75 -46.58
C ASP A 286 20.04 10.75 -45.42
N ARG A 287 21.22 11.26 -45.01
CA ARG A 287 21.33 12.25 -43.92
C ARG A 287 21.25 13.69 -44.40
N ASN A 288 21.35 13.90 -45.70
CA ASN A 288 21.13 15.20 -46.36
C ASN A 288 20.48 14.96 -47.71
N PHE A 289 19.84 16.01 -48.21
CA PHE A 289 19.50 16.12 -49.61
C PHE A 289 19.98 17.47 -50.20
N SER A 290 20.18 17.51 -51.50
CA SER A 290 20.35 18.77 -52.25
C SER A 290 19.40 18.85 -53.45
N VAL A 291 19.01 20.09 -53.76
CA VAL A 291 18.23 20.42 -54.96
C VAL A 291 18.92 21.57 -55.68
N HIS A 292 19.34 21.28 -56.89
CA HIS A 292 19.96 22.25 -57.74
C HIS A 292 18.91 22.90 -58.64
N PHE A 293 18.65 24.20 -58.44
CA PHE A 293 17.67 24.98 -59.21
C PHE A 293 18.30 25.61 -60.45
N GLY A 294 19.63 25.80 -60.46
CA GLY A 294 20.32 26.51 -61.55
C GLY A 294 20.03 28.03 -61.56
N ASN A 295 19.86 28.55 -62.74
CA ASN A 295 19.58 29.99 -62.94
C ASN A 295 18.06 30.24 -62.77
N ILE A 296 17.67 30.84 -61.68
CA ILE A 296 16.24 31.01 -61.36
C ILE A 296 15.64 32.36 -61.78
N GLY A 297 16.48 33.30 -62.14
CA GLY A 297 15.99 34.67 -62.29
C GLY A 297 15.38 35.18 -60.98
N THR A 298 14.19 35.74 -61.04
CA THR A 298 13.45 36.23 -59.89
C THR A 298 12.41 35.24 -59.37
N ASN A 299 12.45 33.99 -59.84
CA ASN A 299 11.47 32.99 -59.37
C ASN A 299 11.63 32.67 -57.90
N GLU A 300 10.52 32.41 -57.28
CA GLU A 300 10.36 32.11 -55.86
C GLU A 300 9.88 30.67 -55.66
N TYR A 301 10.38 30.00 -54.64
CA TYR A 301 10.08 28.56 -54.45
C TYR A 301 9.75 28.22 -53.01
N ARG A 302 9.06 27.11 -52.86
CA ARG A 302 8.82 26.44 -51.59
C ARG A 302 9.17 24.93 -51.72
N ILE A 303 9.96 24.42 -50.75
CA ILE A 303 10.10 22.98 -50.55
C ILE A 303 9.38 22.61 -49.29
N THR A 304 8.56 21.55 -49.36
CA THR A 304 7.93 20.95 -48.19
C THR A 304 8.23 19.46 -48.13
N TYR A 305 8.44 18.92 -46.96
CA TYR A 305 8.67 17.50 -46.74
C TYR A 305 8.46 17.16 -45.29
N LYS A 306 8.29 15.82 -45.03
CA LYS A 306 8.22 15.31 -43.67
C LYS A 306 9.52 14.58 -43.31
N THR A 307 9.83 14.60 -42.02
CA THR A 307 10.84 13.71 -41.40
C THR A 307 10.20 12.82 -40.38
N LYS A 308 10.72 11.59 -40.24
CA LYS A 308 10.29 10.58 -39.26
C LYS A 308 11.32 10.46 -38.16
N ILE A 309 10.87 10.41 -36.93
CA ILE A 309 11.63 10.06 -35.75
C ILE A 309 11.48 8.54 -35.59
N ASP A 310 12.57 7.81 -35.36
CA ASP A 310 12.60 6.34 -35.32
C ASP A 310 12.04 5.74 -34.02
N HIS A 311 11.62 6.58 -33.10
CA HIS A 311 10.99 6.20 -31.83
C HIS A 311 9.93 7.26 -31.43
N LEU A 312 9.17 6.98 -30.36
CA LEU A 312 8.32 8.00 -29.73
C LEU A 312 9.22 9.05 -29.04
N PRO A 313 9.11 10.34 -29.39
CA PRO A 313 9.93 11.37 -28.79
C PRO A 313 9.89 11.36 -27.26
N GLU A 314 11.05 11.34 -26.64
CA GLU A 314 11.15 11.52 -25.20
C GLU A 314 10.86 12.97 -24.81
N LYS A 315 10.46 13.16 -23.55
CA LYS A 315 10.17 14.52 -23.04
C LYS A 315 11.42 15.40 -23.10
N GLY A 316 11.30 16.54 -23.77
CA GLY A 316 12.40 17.50 -23.92
C GLY A 316 13.47 17.06 -24.91
N GLU A 317 13.27 15.99 -25.67
CA GLU A 317 14.17 15.59 -26.74
C GLU A 317 14.17 16.60 -27.87
N THR A 318 15.35 16.91 -28.37
CA THR A 318 15.55 17.95 -29.38
C THR A 318 15.91 17.34 -30.73
N PHE A 319 15.17 17.76 -31.76
CA PHE A 319 15.35 17.34 -33.15
C PHE A 319 15.83 18.52 -33.97
N THR A 320 17.08 18.48 -34.42
CA THR A 320 17.75 19.56 -35.12
C THR A 320 17.91 19.21 -36.58
N ASN A 321 17.52 20.15 -37.43
CA ASN A 321 17.65 20.07 -38.87
C ASN A 321 18.21 21.41 -39.38
N TYR A 322 19.20 21.32 -40.26
CA TYR A 322 19.93 22.44 -40.82
C TYR A 322 19.68 22.55 -42.31
N ALA A 323 19.62 23.76 -42.86
CA ALA A 323 19.55 23.97 -44.29
C ALA A 323 20.41 25.19 -44.69
N LYS A 324 20.91 25.16 -45.92
CA LYS A 324 21.62 26.28 -46.50
C LYS A 324 21.21 26.52 -47.95
N LEU A 325 21.27 27.79 -48.35
CA LEU A 325 21.11 28.25 -49.69
C LEU A 325 22.49 28.68 -50.22
N THR A 326 22.87 28.22 -51.41
CA THR A 326 24.12 28.61 -52.06
C THR A 326 23.86 29.14 -53.46
N GLU A 327 24.63 30.14 -53.83
CA GLU A 327 24.72 30.65 -55.19
C GLU A 327 26.15 30.52 -55.70
N ASN A 328 26.37 29.89 -56.85
CA ASN A 328 27.70 29.63 -57.38
C ASN A 328 28.63 29.02 -56.32
N GLN A 329 28.14 28.05 -55.54
CA GLN A 329 28.84 27.34 -54.43
C GLN A 329 29.22 28.29 -53.24
N THR A 330 28.74 29.53 -53.22
CA THR A 330 28.92 30.45 -52.11
C THR A 330 27.65 30.45 -51.24
N VAL A 331 27.79 30.34 -49.92
CA VAL A 331 26.66 30.39 -49.01
C VAL A 331 26.01 31.78 -49.06
N VAL A 332 24.74 31.82 -49.39
CA VAL A 332 23.89 33.02 -49.35
C VAL A 332 23.29 33.16 -47.96
N GLU A 333 22.76 32.06 -47.42
CA GLU A 333 22.13 32.03 -46.10
C GLU A 333 22.09 30.60 -45.59
N GLU A 334 22.14 30.44 -44.27
CA GLU A 334 22.03 29.12 -43.59
C GLU A 334 21.13 29.25 -42.36
N VAL A 335 20.35 28.21 -42.12
CA VAL A 335 19.36 28.17 -41.03
C VAL A 335 19.39 26.83 -40.33
N GLU A 336 19.45 26.85 -39.03
CA GLU A 336 19.29 25.67 -38.20
C GLU A 336 18.00 25.80 -37.39
N VAL A 337 17.16 24.76 -37.43
CA VAL A 337 15.90 24.69 -36.69
C VAL A 337 15.92 23.51 -35.78
N SER A 338 15.68 23.76 -34.51
CA SER A 338 15.50 22.75 -33.50
C SER A 338 14.04 22.70 -33.04
N ARG A 339 13.48 21.50 -32.93
CA ARG A 339 12.17 21.26 -32.30
C ARG A 339 12.34 20.44 -31.06
N VAL A 340 11.81 20.95 -29.97
CA VAL A 340 11.83 20.25 -28.69
C VAL A 340 10.50 19.50 -28.54
N SER A 341 10.56 18.20 -28.26
CA SER A 341 9.35 17.44 -27.91
C SER A 341 8.71 18.08 -26.69
N GLN A 342 7.43 18.43 -26.81
CA GLN A 342 6.69 19.07 -25.74
C GLN A 342 6.87 18.28 -24.45
N THR A 343 7.30 18.97 -23.40
CA THR A 343 7.70 18.34 -22.16
C THR A 343 6.88 18.84 -21.00
N GLY A 344 6.69 17.98 -20.05
CA GLY A 344 6.15 18.30 -18.74
C GLY A 344 6.64 17.28 -17.74
N GLY A 345 6.86 17.72 -16.53
CA GLY A 345 7.32 16.88 -15.43
C GLY A 345 7.18 17.62 -14.12
N GLY A 346 7.45 16.94 -13.04
CA GLY A 346 7.45 17.55 -11.72
C GLY A 346 8.01 16.62 -10.67
N GLU A 347 8.46 17.24 -9.60
CA GLU A 347 8.97 16.58 -8.41
C GLU A 347 8.26 17.14 -7.19
N ALA A 348 7.84 16.27 -6.28
CA ALA A 348 7.25 16.69 -5.02
C ALA A 348 7.57 15.67 -3.94
N ASN A 349 7.93 16.13 -2.76
CA ASN A 349 8.24 15.30 -1.63
C ASN A 349 7.28 15.62 -0.48
N GLY A 350 6.94 14.58 0.28
CA GLY A 350 6.15 14.66 1.49
C GLY A 350 6.82 13.93 2.65
N GLU A 351 6.38 14.25 3.85
CA GLU A 351 6.89 13.65 5.09
C GLU A 351 5.95 12.55 5.56
N GLN A 352 6.53 11.43 6.01
CA GLN A 352 5.83 10.36 6.71
C GLN A 352 6.18 10.39 8.19
N TYR A 353 5.15 10.30 9.01
CA TYR A 353 5.29 10.30 10.45
C TYR A 353 5.24 8.88 11.00
N VAL A 354 5.92 8.66 12.11
CA VAL A 354 6.06 7.34 12.75
C VAL A 354 5.66 7.43 14.21
N VAL A 355 4.86 6.48 14.68
CA VAL A 355 4.64 6.26 16.11
C VAL A 355 5.39 5.01 16.52
N GLU A 356 6.29 5.14 17.48
CA GLU A 356 7.01 4.04 18.11
C GLU A 356 6.50 3.86 19.54
N ILE A 357 6.14 2.63 19.90
CA ILE A 357 5.60 2.27 21.20
C ILE A 357 6.60 1.37 21.90
N HIS A 358 6.97 1.74 23.09
CA HIS A 358 7.74 0.93 24.01
C HIS A 358 6.83 0.42 25.13
N LYS A 359 6.63 -0.88 25.19
CA LYS A 359 5.79 -1.52 26.20
C LYS A 359 6.66 -2.08 27.32
N GLU A 360 6.39 -1.66 28.55
CA GLU A 360 7.21 -2.00 29.73
C GLU A 360 6.33 -2.38 30.91
N ASP A 361 6.94 -3.06 31.90
CA ASP A 361 6.39 -3.15 33.25
C ASP A 361 6.96 -2.04 34.16
N GLU A 362 6.56 -2.04 35.44
CA GLU A 362 6.99 -1.06 36.44
C GLU A 362 8.49 -1.13 36.75
N ALA A 363 9.15 -2.24 36.45
CA ALA A 363 10.58 -2.42 36.59
C ALA A 363 11.36 -2.03 35.32
N GLY A 364 10.68 -1.57 34.26
CA GLY A 364 11.28 -1.24 32.98
C GLY A 364 11.57 -2.47 32.10
N GLN A 365 11.03 -3.63 32.43
CA GLN A 365 11.17 -4.83 31.61
C GLN A 365 10.27 -4.71 30.39
N ARG A 366 10.81 -4.94 29.19
CA ARG A 366 10.09 -4.92 27.92
C ARG A 366 9.07 -6.06 27.83
N LEU A 367 7.86 -5.76 27.34
CA LEU A 367 6.75 -6.69 27.28
C LEU A 367 6.25 -6.93 25.86
N ALA A 368 6.32 -8.18 25.41
CA ALA A 368 5.74 -8.63 24.13
C ALA A 368 4.25 -8.94 24.23
N GLY A 369 3.54 -8.86 23.11
CA GLY A 369 2.16 -9.34 22.97
C GLY A 369 1.08 -8.40 23.48
N ALA A 370 1.40 -7.14 23.78
CA ALA A 370 0.41 -6.09 23.98
C ALA A 370 -0.19 -5.65 22.66
N GLU A 371 -1.52 -5.55 22.56
CA GLU A 371 -2.22 -5.08 21.37
C GLU A 371 -2.73 -3.66 21.56
N PHE A 372 -2.54 -2.84 20.53
CA PHE A 372 -2.93 -1.44 20.51
C PHE A 372 -3.76 -1.08 19.28
N GLU A 373 -4.64 -0.12 19.44
CA GLU A 373 -5.27 0.64 18.35
C GLU A 373 -4.76 2.07 18.36
N LEU A 374 -4.35 2.55 17.18
CA LEU A 374 -4.02 3.95 16.94
C LEU A 374 -5.19 4.60 16.19
N ILE A 375 -5.79 5.62 16.78
CA ILE A 375 -6.96 6.31 16.27
C ILE A 375 -6.55 7.71 15.84
N ARG A 376 -6.83 8.10 14.60
CA ARG A 376 -6.66 9.46 14.10
C ARG A 376 -7.82 10.33 14.59
N ASN A 377 -7.53 11.42 15.32
CA ASN A 377 -8.55 12.17 16.02
C ASN A 377 -9.45 13.00 15.08
N SER A 378 -8.88 13.53 13.98
CA SER A 378 -9.62 14.33 13.00
C SER A 378 -10.74 13.56 12.29
N THR A 379 -10.54 12.26 12.05
CA THR A 379 -11.50 11.38 11.35
C THR A 379 -12.21 10.40 12.29
N ASN A 380 -11.72 10.24 13.52
CA ASN A 380 -12.12 9.22 14.49
C ASN A 380 -12.02 7.78 13.94
N GLN A 381 -11.05 7.53 13.04
CA GLN A 381 -10.80 6.22 12.43
C GLN A 381 -9.60 5.54 13.08
N THR A 382 -9.69 4.23 13.28
CA THR A 382 -8.52 3.40 13.63
C THR A 382 -7.64 3.27 12.39
N VAL A 383 -6.44 3.89 12.44
CA VAL A 383 -5.47 3.87 11.34
C VAL A 383 -4.48 2.72 11.45
N ALA A 384 -4.32 2.14 12.64
CA ALA A 384 -3.49 0.95 12.83
C ALA A 384 -3.97 0.10 13.99
N LYS A 385 -3.79 -1.23 13.86
CA LYS A 385 -3.86 -2.23 14.93
C LYS A 385 -2.53 -2.94 14.95
N ILE A 386 -1.85 -2.89 16.09
CA ILE A 386 -0.46 -3.35 16.22
C ILE A 386 -0.26 -4.15 17.49
N THR A 387 0.74 -5.01 17.47
CA THR A 387 1.13 -5.86 18.60
C THR A 387 2.61 -5.66 18.88
N THR A 388 3.00 -5.56 20.16
CA THR A 388 4.41 -5.45 20.53
C THR A 388 5.18 -6.74 20.29
N ASP A 389 6.36 -6.61 19.70
CA ASP A 389 7.27 -7.70 19.37
C ASP A 389 7.98 -8.26 20.62
N GLN A 390 8.94 -9.18 20.41
CA GLN A 390 9.74 -9.79 21.48
C GLN A 390 10.58 -8.77 22.27
N ASN A 391 10.87 -7.61 21.68
CA ASN A 391 11.58 -6.50 22.34
C ASN A 391 10.62 -5.52 23.03
N GLY A 392 9.33 -5.82 23.06
CA GLY A 392 8.33 -4.92 23.60
C GLY A 392 8.10 -3.66 22.77
N THR A 393 8.40 -3.70 21.47
CA THR A 393 8.30 -2.55 20.57
C THR A 393 7.21 -2.78 19.53
N ALA A 394 6.47 -1.73 19.20
CA ALA A 394 5.56 -1.69 18.04
C ALA A 394 5.73 -0.38 17.30
N ILE A 395 5.70 -0.42 15.94
CA ILE A 395 5.98 0.74 15.10
C ILE A 395 4.87 0.88 14.05
N VAL A 396 4.31 2.09 13.94
CA VAL A 396 3.37 2.48 12.88
C VAL A 396 4.03 3.53 12.02
N LYS A 397 4.12 3.26 10.72
CA LYS A 397 4.71 4.16 9.71
C LYS A 397 3.62 4.68 8.76
N GLY A 398 3.99 5.68 7.93
CA GLY A 398 3.08 6.22 6.92
C GLY A 398 1.94 7.04 7.52
N LEU A 399 2.18 7.67 8.65
CA LEU A 399 1.18 8.51 9.31
C LEU A 399 1.28 9.95 8.79
N LEU A 400 0.15 10.64 8.82
CA LEU A 400 0.07 12.06 8.54
C LEU A 400 0.42 12.89 9.78
N LYS A 401 0.72 14.16 9.60
CA LYS A 401 0.89 15.13 10.67
C LYS A 401 -0.48 15.49 11.27
N ASP A 402 -0.88 14.77 12.30
CA ASP A 402 -2.20 14.93 12.96
C ASP A 402 -2.12 14.58 14.43
N ASN A 403 -3.24 14.74 15.13
CA ASN A 403 -3.43 14.26 16.49
C ASN A 403 -3.92 12.82 16.47
N TYR A 404 -3.32 11.98 17.31
CA TYR A 404 -3.71 10.57 17.45
C TYR A 404 -4.00 10.23 18.89
N THR A 405 -4.81 9.20 19.08
CA THR A 405 -5.06 8.57 20.38
C THR A 405 -4.65 7.11 20.32
N LEU A 406 -3.69 6.72 21.15
CA LEU A 406 -3.24 5.35 21.33
C LEU A 406 -4.04 4.69 22.46
N VAL A 407 -4.60 3.52 22.22
CA VAL A 407 -5.39 2.75 23.17
C VAL A 407 -4.86 1.32 23.23
N GLU A 408 -4.52 0.85 24.42
CA GLU A 408 -4.22 -0.56 24.62
C GLU A 408 -5.52 -1.36 24.63
N THR A 409 -5.65 -2.35 23.75
CA THR A 409 -6.84 -3.19 23.62
C THR A 409 -6.68 -4.55 24.28
N LYS A 410 -5.42 -4.99 24.47
CA LYS A 410 -5.09 -6.22 25.17
C LYS A 410 -3.72 -6.12 25.84
N ALA A 411 -3.68 -6.43 27.12
CA ALA A 411 -2.43 -6.47 27.87
C ALA A 411 -1.64 -7.76 27.58
N PRO A 412 -0.30 -7.76 27.80
CA PRO A 412 0.49 -8.99 27.87
C PRO A 412 -0.02 -9.96 28.93
N ILE A 413 0.24 -11.24 28.72
CA ILE A 413 -0.17 -12.27 29.69
C ILE A 413 0.44 -11.98 31.06
N GLY A 414 -0.38 -11.98 32.11
CA GLY A 414 0.02 -11.72 33.50
C GLY A 414 0.04 -10.25 33.90
N TYR A 415 -0.41 -9.35 33.00
CA TYR A 415 -0.46 -7.92 33.25
C TYR A 415 -1.89 -7.37 33.15
N GLN A 416 -2.16 -6.27 33.87
CA GLN A 416 -3.44 -5.57 33.86
C GLN A 416 -3.54 -4.70 32.59
N LEU A 417 -4.70 -4.68 31.96
CA LEU A 417 -4.96 -3.80 30.83
C LEU A 417 -4.92 -2.32 31.28
N SER A 418 -4.14 -1.51 30.58
CA SER A 418 -4.13 -0.06 30.81
C SER A 418 -5.43 0.56 30.29
N GLN A 419 -6.12 1.29 31.14
CA GLN A 419 -7.32 2.08 30.76
C GLN A 419 -6.96 3.46 30.22
N ASN A 420 -5.70 3.85 30.25
CA ASN A 420 -5.24 5.16 29.85
C ASN A 420 -5.20 5.29 28.32
N LYS A 421 -5.87 6.31 27.82
CA LYS A 421 -5.73 6.76 26.44
C LYS A 421 -4.54 7.70 26.36
N ILE A 422 -3.60 7.45 25.46
CA ILE A 422 -2.39 8.26 25.31
C ILE A 422 -2.59 9.17 24.10
N SER A 423 -2.51 10.48 24.34
CA SER A 423 -2.53 11.48 23.27
C SER A 423 -1.16 11.58 22.61
N ILE A 424 -1.17 11.69 21.28
CA ILE A 424 -0.01 11.97 20.44
C ILE A 424 -0.36 13.19 19.62
N THR A 425 0.42 14.26 19.76
CA THR A 425 0.22 15.53 19.05
C THR A 425 1.29 15.71 17.97
N PRO A 426 1.10 16.63 17.00
CA PRO A 426 2.12 16.94 16.01
C PRO A 426 3.52 17.28 16.59
N GLU A 427 3.56 17.88 17.77
CA GLU A 427 4.80 18.25 18.46
C GLU A 427 5.58 17.04 18.99
N ASP A 428 4.89 15.94 19.32
CA ASP A 428 5.51 14.70 19.80
C ASP A 428 6.43 14.04 18.76
N PHE A 429 6.20 14.29 17.47
CA PHE A 429 7.01 13.73 16.40
C PHE A 429 8.42 14.36 16.29
N GLY A 430 8.56 15.59 16.75
CA GLY A 430 9.83 16.30 16.72
C GLY A 430 10.44 16.43 15.32
N LYS A 431 11.75 16.68 15.27
CA LYS A 431 12.48 16.85 13.98
C LYS A 431 12.74 15.54 13.25
N ASN A 432 12.67 14.43 13.95
CA ASN A 432 12.94 13.10 13.38
C ASN A 432 11.66 12.43 12.84
N LEU A 433 10.52 13.13 12.93
CA LEU A 433 9.20 12.65 12.51
C LEU A 433 8.75 11.36 13.23
N VAL A 434 9.25 11.13 14.47
CA VAL A 434 8.98 9.94 15.28
C VAL A 434 8.44 10.35 16.64
N ALA A 435 7.21 9.95 16.94
CA ALA A 435 6.64 10.08 18.29
C ALA A 435 6.87 8.79 19.07
N LEU A 436 7.77 8.85 20.06
CA LEU A 436 8.03 7.74 20.97
C LEU A 436 7.09 7.80 22.17
N LYS A 437 6.35 6.72 22.44
CA LYS A 437 5.47 6.59 23.60
C LYS A 437 5.79 5.33 24.40
N THR A 438 6.08 5.50 25.69
CA THR A 438 6.25 4.38 26.63
C THR A 438 4.93 4.10 27.34
N VAL A 439 4.50 2.84 27.32
CA VAL A 439 3.26 2.37 27.94
C VAL A 439 3.60 1.33 28.99
N VAL A 440 3.24 1.62 30.25
CA VAL A 440 3.56 0.74 31.39
C VAL A 440 2.30 -0.04 31.80
N ASN A 441 2.44 -1.36 31.99
CA ASN A 441 1.44 -2.19 32.62
C ASN A 441 1.92 -2.73 33.98
N HIS A 442 0.96 -2.88 34.87
CA HIS A 442 1.17 -3.46 36.20
C HIS A 442 0.94 -4.97 36.16
N LYS A 443 1.82 -5.72 36.85
CA LYS A 443 1.60 -7.17 37.01
C LYS A 443 0.28 -7.45 37.72
N ILE A 444 -0.43 -8.48 37.27
CA ILE A 444 -1.61 -8.94 37.99
C ILE A 444 -1.12 -9.63 39.27
N SER A 445 -1.50 -9.09 40.42
CA SER A 445 -1.27 -9.72 41.69
C SER A 445 -2.48 -10.58 42.02
N TYR A 446 -2.28 -11.87 42.09
CA TYR A 446 -3.32 -12.80 42.48
C TYR A 446 -3.20 -13.13 43.98
N GLN A 447 -4.32 -13.40 44.63
CA GLN A 447 -4.29 -14.08 45.94
C GLN A 447 -3.87 -15.53 45.73
N PRO A 448 -2.88 -16.02 46.50
CA PRO A 448 -2.42 -17.40 46.36
C PRO A 448 -3.55 -18.40 46.58
N VAL A 449 -3.52 -19.52 45.85
CA VAL A 449 -4.44 -20.61 45.99
C VAL A 449 -3.69 -21.88 46.38
N SER A 450 -4.29 -22.75 47.22
CA SER A 450 -3.68 -23.97 47.65
C SER A 450 -4.40 -25.20 47.05
N ALA A 451 -3.61 -26.22 46.71
CA ALA A 451 -4.11 -27.53 46.31
C ALA A 451 -3.59 -28.61 47.26
N SER A 452 -4.45 -29.56 47.63
CA SER A 452 -4.12 -30.69 48.49
C SER A 452 -3.94 -31.96 47.65
N PHE A 453 -3.03 -32.83 48.07
CA PHE A 453 -2.70 -34.08 47.42
C PHE A 453 -3.10 -35.24 48.31
N LEU A 454 -3.91 -36.16 47.80
CA LEU A 454 -4.47 -37.25 48.53
C LEU A 454 -4.26 -38.58 47.75
N ALA A 455 -3.94 -39.64 48.49
CA ALA A 455 -3.91 -40.99 47.96
C ALA A 455 -4.39 -41.99 49.03
N GLY A 456 -4.56 -43.22 48.65
CA GLY A 456 -4.97 -44.29 49.55
C GLY A 456 -3.93 -45.39 49.62
N LYS A 457 -3.91 -46.12 50.77
CA LYS A 457 -3.10 -47.31 50.98
C LYS A 457 -3.99 -48.48 51.38
N VAL A 458 -3.79 -49.65 50.76
CA VAL A 458 -4.39 -50.92 51.12
C VAL A 458 -3.28 -51.95 51.36
N LEU A 459 -3.39 -52.70 52.42
CA LEU A 459 -2.52 -53.81 52.66
C LEU A 459 -3.39 -55.07 52.68
N LEU A 460 -3.14 -56.03 51.79
CA LEU A 460 -3.80 -57.31 51.75
C LEU A 460 -2.98 -58.37 52.54
N GLY A 461 -3.61 -59.21 53.24
CA GLY A 461 -3.00 -60.33 54.00
C GLY A 461 -2.78 -60.09 55.50
N LYS A 462 -2.78 -58.78 55.93
CA LYS A 462 -2.83 -58.44 57.38
C LYS A 462 -3.46 -57.05 57.57
N PRO A 463 -3.93 -56.68 58.77
CA PRO A 463 -4.42 -55.34 59.06
C PRO A 463 -3.33 -54.31 58.86
N LEU A 464 -3.68 -53.16 58.18
CA LEU A 464 -2.81 -51.98 58.00
C LEU A 464 -2.64 -51.30 59.36
N LYS A 465 -1.43 -50.89 59.68
CA LYS A 465 -1.12 -50.10 60.87
C LYS A 465 -0.86 -48.60 60.50
N ASP A 466 -0.96 -47.76 61.52
CA ASP A 466 -0.58 -46.35 61.41
C ASP A 466 0.90 -46.24 61.09
N ALA A 467 1.23 -45.30 60.18
CA ALA A 467 2.57 -45.01 59.73
C ALA A 467 3.39 -46.24 59.24
N GLU A 468 2.73 -47.29 58.70
CA GLU A 468 3.40 -48.52 58.28
C GLU A 468 4.16 -48.37 56.95
N PHE A 469 3.66 -47.54 56.03
CA PHE A 469 4.25 -47.28 54.70
C PHE A 469 4.48 -45.76 54.48
N GLN A 470 5.55 -45.42 53.74
CA GLN A 470 5.93 -44.07 53.43
C GLN A 470 5.67 -43.76 51.97
N PHE A 471 5.28 -42.50 51.67
CA PHE A 471 4.96 -42.01 50.36
C PHE A 471 5.64 -40.68 50.13
N GLU A 472 6.19 -40.47 48.95
CA GLU A 472 6.86 -39.25 48.53
C GLU A 472 6.02 -38.51 47.49
N LEU A 473 5.89 -37.17 47.64
CA LEU A 473 5.44 -36.24 46.64
C LEU A 473 6.63 -35.64 45.96
N LEU A 474 6.74 -35.77 44.64
CA LEU A 474 7.84 -35.26 43.83
C LEU A 474 7.35 -34.18 42.88
N ASP A 475 8.21 -33.19 42.59
CA ASP A 475 8.01 -32.20 41.55
C ASP A 475 8.29 -32.80 40.16
N GLU A 476 8.09 -31.98 39.12
CA GLU A 476 8.33 -32.34 37.70
C GLU A 476 9.80 -32.74 37.43
N LYS A 477 10.75 -32.26 38.26
CA LYS A 477 12.18 -32.57 38.13
C LYS A 477 12.56 -33.85 38.89
N GLY A 478 11.60 -34.46 39.60
CA GLY A 478 11.84 -35.63 40.41
C GLY A 478 12.42 -35.32 41.81
N THR A 479 12.35 -34.07 42.26
CA THR A 479 12.77 -33.67 43.60
C THR A 479 11.70 -34.01 44.59
N VAL A 480 12.06 -34.70 45.72
CA VAL A 480 11.11 -34.99 46.76
C VAL A 480 10.78 -33.72 47.53
N LEU A 481 9.49 -33.34 47.51
CA LEU A 481 8.96 -32.16 48.20
C LEU A 481 8.57 -32.49 49.64
N GLU A 482 7.94 -33.65 49.85
CA GLU A 482 7.45 -34.11 51.13
C GLU A 482 7.40 -35.63 51.17
N THR A 483 7.65 -36.21 52.38
CA THR A 483 7.44 -37.65 52.67
C THR A 483 6.45 -37.77 53.82
N VAL A 484 5.37 -38.54 53.58
CA VAL A 484 4.30 -38.77 54.55
C VAL A 484 4.06 -40.26 54.70
N SER A 485 3.36 -40.65 55.76
CA SER A 485 2.95 -42.03 56.00
C SER A 485 1.42 -42.16 55.91
N ASN A 486 0.94 -43.41 55.73
CA ASN A 486 -0.48 -43.74 55.82
C ASN A 486 -1.00 -43.67 57.26
N ASP A 487 -2.28 -43.34 57.41
CA ASP A 487 -3.00 -43.54 58.66
C ASP A 487 -3.54 -45.03 58.79
N THR A 488 -4.22 -45.33 59.89
CA THR A 488 -4.83 -46.66 60.13
C THR A 488 -5.94 -46.98 59.13
N LEU A 489 -6.54 -46.03 58.49
CA LEU A 489 -7.58 -46.17 57.45
C LEU A 489 -7.01 -46.19 56.02
N GLY A 490 -5.67 -46.07 55.90
CA GLY A 490 -4.96 -46.04 54.63
C GLY A 490 -5.00 -44.72 53.95
N LYS A 491 -5.37 -43.64 54.62
CA LYS A 491 -5.28 -42.29 54.04
C LYS A 491 -3.83 -41.80 53.96
N ILE A 492 -3.43 -41.29 52.81
CA ILE A 492 -2.18 -40.63 52.56
C ILE A 492 -2.53 -39.17 52.25
N GLN A 493 -2.03 -38.26 53.05
CA GLN A 493 -2.33 -36.84 52.88
C GLN A 493 -1.04 -36.01 52.99
N PHE A 494 -0.70 -35.27 51.93
CA PHE A 494 0.40 -34.32 51.92
C PHE A 494 -0.06 -32.93 52.33
N SER A 495 0.88 -32.08 52.72
CA SER A 495 0.65 -30.67 52.99
C SER A 495 0.19 -29.98 51.71
N PRO A 496 -0.74 -29.00 51.79
CA PRO A 496 -1.16 -28.25 50.62
C PRO A 496 0.00 -27.44 50.04
N LEU A 497 0.17 -27.49 48.70
CA LEU A 497 1.07 -26.61 47.99
C LEU A 497 0.33 -25.33 47.58
N THR A 498 1.04 -24.20 47.66
CA THR A 498 0.50 -22.88 47.33
C THR A 498 0.99 -22.44 45.98
N PHE A 499 0.10 -21.88 45.18
CA PHE A 499 0.33 -21.36 43.82
C PHE A 499 -0.01 -19.88 43.75
N GLU A 500 0.92 -19.09 43.20
CA GLU A 500 0.81 -17.64 43.10
C GLU A 500 0.54 -17.17 41.65
N THR A 501 0.69 -18.08 40.68
CA THR A 501 0.52 -17.77 39.25
C THR A 501 -0.34 -18.82 38.56
N PRO A 502 -1.11 -18.44 37.51
CA PRO A 502 -1.75 -19.39 36.63
C PRO A 502 -0.73 -20.29 35.93
N GLY A 503 -1.08 -21.58 35.73
CA GLY A 503 -0.19 -22.51 35.08
C GLY A 503 -0.65 -23.97 35.25
N ASN A 504 0.06 -24.90 34.60
CA ASN A 504 -0.09 -26.33 34.77
C ASN A 504 1.15 -26.85 35.47
N TYR A 505 0.93 -27.50 36.58
CA TYR A 505 1.99 -28.03 37.45
C TYR A 505 1.86 -29.55 37.52
N GLN A 506 2.97 -30.26 37.35
CA GLN A 506 3.01 -31.72 37.35
C GLN A 506 3.70 -32.25 38.61
N TYR A 507 3.10 -33.27 39.22
CA TYR A 507 3.65 -33.92 40.41
C TYR A 507 3.51 -35.42 40.26
N THR A 508 4.33 -36.16 41.06
CA THR A 508 4.27 -37.62 41.14
C THR A 508 4.18 -38.03 42.59
N ILE A 509 3.25 -38.91 42.91
CA ILE A 509 3.21 -39.61 44.21
C ILE A 509 3.71 -41.02 43.98
N ARG A 510 4.65 -41.49 44.84
CA ARG A 510 5.16 -42.86 44.81
C ARG A 510 5.29 -43.44 46.22
N GLU A 511 5.20 -44.74 46.34
CA GLU A 511 5.48 -45.46 47.58
C GLU A 511 6.99 -45.69 47.76
N VAL A 512 7.48 -45.52 48.99
CA VAL A 512 8.88 -45.81 49.33
C VAL A 512 8.98 -47.30 49.72
N ASN A 513 9.78 -48.04 48.95
CA ASN A 513 10.02 -49.46 49.28
C ASN A 513 11.07 -49.58 50.38
N THR A 514 10.64 -49.78 51.62
CA THR A 514 11.48 -49.97 52.80
C THR A 514 11.90 -51.42 53.01
N GLN A 515 11.63 -52.34 52.09
CA GLN A 515 11.99 -53.76 52.10
C GLN A 515 11.50 -54.53 53.35
N GLN A 516 10.25 -54.27 53.78
CA GLN A 516 9.65 -55.02 54.91
C GLN A 516 9.49 -56.51 54.57
N ALA A 517 9.91 -57.35 55.46
CA ALA A 517 9.85 -58.83 55.32
C ALA A 517 8.41 -59.29 55.07
N GLY A 518 8.22 -60.08 54.04
CA GLY A 518 6.92 -60.65 53.66
C GLY A 518 6.00 -59.67 52.94
N VAL A 519 6.43 -58.41 52.61
CA VAL A 519 5.64 -57.39 51.88
C VAL A 519 6.07 -57.31 50.44
N SER A 520 5.13 -57.48 49.51
CA SER A 520 5.28 -57.09 48.09
C SER A 520 4.69 -55.72 47.91
N TYR A 521 5.57 -54.75 47.53
CA TYR A 521 5.21 -53.33 47.38
C TYR A 521 4.56 -53.07 46.06
N ASP A 522 3.64 -52.10 46.06
CA ASP A 522 3.14 -51.45 44.83
C ASP A 522 4.23 -50.57 44.24
N THR A 523 4.44 -50.67 42.92
CA THR A 523 5.52 -49.96 42.23
C THR A 523 5.01 -48.90 41.25
N HIS A 524 3.68 -48.68 41.18
CA HIS A 524 3.16 -47.68 40.30
C HIS A 524 3.44 -46.26 40.81
N ASN A 525 3.51 -45.31 39.87
CA ASN A 525 3.61 -43.88 40.18
C ASN A 525 2.28 -43.21 39.82
N LEU A 526 1.71 -42.50 40.78
CA LEU A 526 0.48 -41.73 40.58
C LEU A 526 0.86 -40.34 40.07
N GLN A 527 0.51 -40.03 38.82
CA GLN A 527 0.71 -38.71 38.26
C GLN A 527 -0.38 -37.76 38.72
N VAL A 528 0.00 -36.55 39.09
CA VAL A 528 -0.93 -35.52 39.58
C VAL A 528 -0.69 -34.24 38.83
N GLN A 529 -1.72 -33.73 38.13
CA GLN A 529 -1.71 -32.45 37.48
C GLN A 529 -2.52 -31.45 38.28
N VAL A 530 -1.91 -30.29 38.60
CA VAL A 530 -2.63 -29.15 39.17
C VAL A 530 -2.72 -28.07 38.12
N THR A 531 -3.93 -27.75 37.66
CA THR A 531 -4.22 -26.65 36.78
C THR A 531 -4.68 -25.45 37.60
N VAL A 532 -3.94 -24.35 37.53
CA VAL A 532 -4.27 -23.09 38.19
C VAL A 532 -4.71 -22.08 37.15
N GLU A 533 -5.94 -21.65 37.25
CA GLU A 533 -6.54 -20.67 36.32
C GLU A 533 -6.89 -19.36 37.06
N ALA A 534 -6.78 -18.26 36.34
CA ALA A 534 -7.26 -16.97 36.81
C ALA A 534 -8.74 -16.80 36.43
N LEU A 535 -9.61 -16.77 37.43
CA LEU A 535 -11.05 -16.57 37.24
C LEU A 535 -11.51 -15.35 38.04
N LEU A 536 -12.01 -14.34 37.35
CA LEU A 536 -12.50 -13.09 37.96
C LEU A 536 -11.50 -12.44 38.94
N GLY A 537 -10.22 -12.48 38.60
CA GLY A 537 -9.17 -11.85 39.42
C GLY A 537 -8.64 -12.73 40.58
N ASN A 538 -9.18 -13.92 40.79
CA ASN A 538 -8.72 -14.90 41.78
C ASN A 538 -8.10 -16.12 41.09
N LEU A 539 -7.21 -16.81 41.80
CA LEU A 539 -6.71 -18.09 41.34
C LEU A 539 -7.64 -19.22 41.82
N VAL A 540 -7.88 -20.18 40.92
CA VAL A 540 -8.62 -21.42 41.22
C VAL A 540 -7.73 -22.58 40.81
N ALA A 541 -7.46 -23.50 41.75
CA ALA A 541 -6.67 -24.70 41.50
C ALA A 541 -7.58 -25.91 41.33
N THR A 542 -7.36 -26.69 40.30
CA THR A 542 -8.03 -27.97 40.04
C THR A 542 -6.97 -29.06 39.97
N THR A 543 -7.16 -30.12 40.79
CA THR A 543 -6.24 -31.24 40.84
C THR A 543 -6.84 -32.43 40.08
N GLN A 544 -6.08 -33.01 39.18
CA GLN A 544 -6.43 -34.22 38.43
C GLN A 544 -5.38 -35.30 38.68
N TYR A 545 -5.85 -36.53 38.84
CA TYR A 545 -5.01 -37.69 39.04
C TYR A 545 -5.09 -38.61 37.83
N ASP A 546 -3.92 -39.02 37.31
CA ASP A 546 -3.81 -39.99 36.23
C ASP A 546 -3.17 -41.27 36.77
N GLY A 547 -3.98 -42.33 36.79
CA GLY A 547 -3.66 -43.61 37.39
C GLY A 547 -4.50 -43.97 38.62
N GLY A 548 -4.21 -45.06 39.23
CA GLY A 548 -4.90 -45.50 40.44
C GLY A 548 -4.45 -44.73 41.68
N GLN A 549 -5.39 -44.09 42.38
CA GLN A 549 -5.11 -43.32 43.59
C GLN A 549 -4.84 -44.19 44.82
N VAL A 550 -4.80 -45.53 44.70
CA VAL A 550 -4.64 -46.44 45.79
C VAL A 550 -3.42 -47.33 45.55
N PHE A 551 -2.48 -47.25 46.44
CA PHE A 551 -1.32 -48.18 46.50
C PHE A 551 -1.67 -49.44 47.24
N THR A 552 -1.50 -50.59 46.60
CA THR A 552 -1.92 -51.93 47.18
C THR A 552 -0.70 -52.79 47.36
N ASN A 553 -0.36 -53.08 48.65
CA ASN A 553 0.68 -54.02 48.98
C ASN A 553 0.06 -55.39 49.41
N HIS A 554 0.82 -56.44 49.22
CA HIS A 554 0.45 -57.81 49.65
C HIS A 554 1.43 -58.31 50.72
N TYR A 555 0.90 -58.71 51.83
CA TYR A 555 1.67 -59.39 52.88
C TYR A 555 1.51 -60.88 52.79
N THR A 556 2.62 -61.59 52.68
CA THR A 556 2.69 -63.05 52.76
C THR A 556 3.56 -63.43 53.97
N PRO A 557 3.02 -64.10 54.98
CA PRO A 557 3.83 -64.53 56.13
C PRO A 557 4.95 -65.44 55.67
N GLU A 558 6.15 -65.26 56.21
CA GLU A 558 7.24 -66.23 56.03
C GLU A 558 6.82 -67.54 56.65
N LYS A 559 6.93 -68.66 55.92
CA LYS A 559 6.74 -69.99 56.50
C LYS A 559 7.74 -70.23 57.62
N PRO A 560 7.32 -70.69 58.82
CA PRO A 560 8.25 -71.11 59.89
C PRO A 560 9.24 -72.12 59.33
N ILE A 561 10.54 -71.90 59.50
CA ILE A 561 11.59 -72.91 59.23
C ILE A 561 11.43 -74.02 60.29
N GLU A 562 10.88 -75.21 59.93
CA GLU A 562 10.94 -76.37 60.75
C GLU A 562 12.40 -76.83 60.97
N SER A 563 12.86 -76.80 62.22
CA SER A 563 14.15 -77.30 62.64
C SER A 563 14.14 -78.81 62.48
N THR A 564 14.72 -79.34 61.43
CA THR A 564 15.00 -80.75 61.29
C THR A 564 16.43 -81.03 61.67
N THR A 565 16.60 -81.71 62.85
CA THR A 565 17.80 -82.48 63.16
C THR A 565 17.83 -83.75 62.30
N PRO A 566 18.97 -84.18 61.78
CA PRO A 566 19.04 -85.29 60.82
C PRO A 566 19.14 -86.66 61.56
N PRO A 567 18.60 -87.77 60.96
CA PRO A 567 19.26 -89.07 61.04
C PRO A 567 19.64 -89.62 59.66
N THR A 568 20.76 -90.07 59.60
CA THR A 568 21.58 -91.02 58.85
C THR A 568 20.89 -91.86 57.77
N SER A 569 21.51 -91.88 56.61
CA SER A 569 21.80 -92.96 55.66
C SER A 569 20.66 -93.84 55.07
N GLY A 570 20.75 -93.97 53.77
CA GLY A 570 20.21 -95.15 53.06
C GLY A 570 19.75 -94.85 51.63
N THR A 571 20.71 -94.92 50.75
CA THR A 571 20.74 -95.46 49.36
C THR A 571 19.43 -95.68 48.58
N THR A 572 19.58 -95.28 47.31
CA THR A 572 19.15 -95.92 46.05
C THR A 572 17.81 -95.51 45.44
N ASP A 573 18.01 -94.97 44.31
CA ASP A 573 17.48 -95.26 42.97
C ASP A 573 16.03 -95.00 42.55
N THR A 574 15.98 -94.36 41.48
CA THR A 574 15.30 -94.64 40.22
C THR A 574 13.91 -94.03 39.93
N THR A 575 13.95 -93.11 38.99
CA THR A 575 13.11 -93.02 37.79
C THR A 575 11.60 -92.76 37.86
N THR A 576 11.30 -91.76 37.04
CA THR A 576 10.25 -91.67 36.01
C THR A 576 8.89 -91.06 36.34
N ASN A 577 8.70 -90.00 35.54
CA ASN A 577 7.51 -89.65 34.76
C ASN A 577 6.20 -89.18 35.39
N SER A 578 5.91 -87.92 35.01
CA SER A 578 4.72 -87.48 34.27
C SER A 578 3.35 -87.63 34.97
N THR A 579 2.68 -86.61 35.26
CA THR A 579 1.54 -86.08 34.45
C THR A 579 0.82 -84.95 35.17
N THR A 580 0.45 -83.99 34.38
CA THR A 580 -0.44 -82.86 34.55
C THR A 580 -1.74 -83.23 35.27
N GLU A 581 -2.13 -82.42 36.22
CA GLU A 581 -3.56 -82.16 36.46
C GLU A 581 -3.80 -80.76 36.95
N THR A 582 -4.55 -80.04 36.12
CA THR A 582 -5.08 -78.68 36.30
C THR A 582 -6.26 -78.78 37.27
N THR A 583 -6.17 -78.13 38.40
CA THR A 583 -7.36 -77.94 39.25
C THR A 583 -7.70 -76.49 39.31
N SER A 584 -8.71 -76.10 38.54
CA SER A 584 -9.35 -74.80 38.57
C SER A 584 -10.08 -74.59 39.88
N ILE A 585 -9.67 -73.63 40.67
CA ILE A 585 -10.46 -73.20 41.83
C ILE A 585 -11.21 -71.94 41.39
N THR A 586 -12.54 -72.09 41.22
CA THR A 586 -13.50 -71.01 41.01
C THR A 586 -13.68 -70.26 42.33
N ILE A 587 -13.26 -69.00 42.36
CA ILE A 587 -13.59 -68.12 43.48
C ILE A 587 -14.79 -67.26 43.04
N GLU A 588 -15.90 -67.44 43.78
CA GLU A 588 -17.11 -66.63 43.65
C GLU A 588 -16.82 -65.14 43.89
N LYS A 589 -17.26 -64.34 42.95
CA LYS A 589 -17.33 -62.84 43.06
C LYS A 589 -18.48 -62.51 44.03
N GLN A 590 -18.19 -62.14 45.26
CA GLN A 590 -19.12 -61.37 46.06
C GLN A 590 -19.10 -59.88 45.57
N ALA A 591 -20.23 -59.49 45.00
CA ALA A 591 -20.49 -58.12 44.58
C ALA A 591 -20.61 -57.20 45.82
N ILE A 592 -19.66 -56.35 46.03
CA ILE A 592 -19.79 -55.20 46.92
C ILE A 592 -20.65 -54.15 46.21
N ARG A 593 -21.85 -53.91 46.75
CA ARG A 593 -22.76 -52.83 46.31
C ARG A 593 -22.07 -51.51 46.45
N ASN A 594 -21.83 -50.84 45.29
CA ASN A 594 -21.49 -49.47 45.24
C ASN A 594 -22.64 -48.63 45.80
N LYS A 595 -22.39 -47.95 46.94
CA LYS A 595 -23.23 -46.86 47.42
C LYS A 595 -22.97 -45.69 46.50
N GLU A 596 -23.92 -45.37 45.64
CA GLU A 596 -23.92 -44.14 44.83
C GLU A 596 -23.84 -42.94 45.76
N LEU A 597 -22.82 -42.08 45.52
CA LEU A 597 -22.79 -40.73 46.05
C LEU A 597 -23.83 -39.88 45.30
N PRO A 598 -24.52 -38.97 45.99
CA PRO A 598 -25.57 -38.17 45.35
C PRO A 598 -25.02 -37.33 44.22
N LYS A 599 -25.62 -37.43 43.04
CA LYS A 599 -25.42 -36.52 41.92
C LYS A 599 -25.94 -35.16 42.32
N THR A 600 -25.03 -34.19 42.56
CA THR A 600 -25.37 -32.78 42.56
C THR A 600 -25.49 -32.30 41.10
N GLY A 601 -26.65 -32.61 40.54
CA GLY A 601 -27.07 -32.03 39.29
C GLY A 601 -28.24 -31.10 39.55
N GLU A 602 -27.95 -29.87 39.94
CA GLU A 602 -28.90 -28.78 39.89
C GLU A 602 -28.20 -27.42 40.08
N THR A 603 -27.62 -26.91 39.01
CA THR A 603 -27.34 -25.45 38.87
C THR A 603 -27.24 -25.05 37.40
N LYS A 604 -28.03 -25.62 36.50
CA LYS A 604 -28.12 -25.11 35.11
C LYS A 604 -29.33 -24.21 34.83
N GLU A 605 -30.29 -24.11 35.73
CA GLU A 605 -31.46 -23.25 35.49
C GLU A 605 -31.31 -21.77 35.93
N ASN A 606 -30.40 -21.45 36.84
CA ASN A 606 -30.23 -20.07 37.31
C ASN A 606 -29.35 -19.18 36.41
N ALA A 607 -28.59 -19.74 35.47
CA ALA A 607 -27.78 -18.95 34.51
C ALA A 607 -28.64 -18.37 33.39
N PHE A 608 -29.73 -19.00 33.00
CA PHE A 608 -30.62 -18.48 31.93
C PHE A 608 -31.57 -17.37 32.41
N LEU A 609 -31.89 -17.31 33.70
CA LEU A 609 -32.72 -16.22 34.25
C LEU A 609 -31.94 -14.91 34.40
N PHE A 610 -30.62 -14.92 34.56
CA PHE A 610 -29.80 -13.70 34.63
C PHE A 610 -29.53 -13.09 33.26
N LEU A 611 -29.43 -13.89 32.17
CA LEU A 611 -29.31 -13.34 30.81
C LEU A 611 -30.62 -12.73 30.30
N GLY A 612 -31.76 -13.27 30.68
CA GLY A 612 -33.08 -12.75 30.30
C GLY A 612 -33.39 -11.38 30.92
N SER A 613 -32.96 -11.16 32.15
CA SER A 613 -33.18 -9.89 32.86
C SER A 613 -32.28 -8.75 32.32
N LEU A 614 -31.07 -9.06 31.83
CA LEU A 614 -30.16 -8.05 31.24
C LEU A 614 -30.65 -7.56 29.86
N LEU A 615 -31.26 -8.45 29.06
CA LEU A 615 -31.84 -8.09 27.75
C LEU A 615 -33.15 -7.27 27.90
N LEU A 616 -33.93 -7.49 28.96
CA LEU A 616 -35.12 -6.69 29.23
C LEU A 616 -34.79 -5.27 29.70
N ILE A 617 -33.70 -5.08 30.45
CA ILE A 617 -33.25 -3.75 30.88
C ILE A 617 -32.67 -2.95 29.69
N GLN A 618 -31.97 -3.58 28.76
CA GLN A 618 -31.48 -2.92 27.54
C GLN A 618 -32.64 -2.58 26.58
N GLY A 619 -33.65 -3.42 26.47
CA GLY A 619 -34.83 -3.14 25.64
C GLY A 619 -35.67 -1.96 26.18
N LEU A 620 -35.78 -1.80 27.50
CA LEU A 620 -36.45 -0.66 28.11
C LEU A 620 -35.68 0.66 27.92
N PHE A 621 -34.35 0.64 27.94
CA PHE A 621 -33.52 1.83 27.70
C PHE A 621 -33.61 2.34 26.27
N ILE A 622 -33.77 1.48 25.29
CA ILE A 622 -33.97 1.87 23.88
C ILE A 622 -35.38 2.39 23.66
N TYR A 623 -36.40 1.82 24.33
CA TYR A 623 -37.79 2.27 24.19
C TYR A 623 -38.03 3.68 24.75
N PHE A 624 -37.32 4.06 25.82
CA PHE A 624 -37.43 5.41 26.41
C PHE A 624 -36.58 6.49 25.68
N LYS A 625 -35.59 6.08 24.86
CA LYS A 625 -34.74 7.03 24.10
C LYS A 625 -35.31 7.41 22.73
N THR A 626 -36.33 6.68 22.25
CA THR A 626 -37.02 6.97 20.98
C THR A 626 -38.33 7.76 21.13
N LYS A 627 -38.67 8.18 22.37
CA LYS A 627 -39.86 9.01 22.66
C LYS A 627 -39.53 10.34 23.31
N LYS A 628 -38.36 10.93 23.01
CA LYS A 628 -38.11 12.35 23.31
C LYS A 628 -37.59 13.07 22.07
#